data_46cf4894a79c6c0be7eeba4b152f1e67
#
_entry.id   46cf4894a79c6c0be7eeba4b152f1e67
#
_cell.length_a   1.000
_cell.length_b   1.000
_cell.length_c   1.000
_cell.angle_alpha   90.00
_cell.angle_beta   90.00
_cell.angle_gamma   90.00
#
_symmetry.space_group_name_H-M   'P 1'
#
loop_
_entity.id
_entity.type
_entity.pdbx_description
1 polymer ?
#
loop_
_entity_poly.entity_id
_entity_poly.type
_entity_poly.pdbx_seq_one_letter_code
_entity_poly.pdbx_strand_id
1 'polypeptide(L)'
;MKNFKKLIVWQRSMELVSETHNVVAKLPKVERFTYRDQMVRASISIPSNIAEGSSRDSRKDFMRFLRISLGSRFELETQLLMLEQNKIIEAKFLTAAISFNDEVQKMLHTLLKK
;
A
#
# COMPACT_ATOMS: atom_id res chain seq x y z
N MET A 1 1.52 10.47 21.84
CA MET A 1 1.14 10.43 20.42
C MET A 1 2.37 10.34 19.54
N LYS A 2 2.38 9.47 18.58
CA LYS A 2 3.50 9.33 17.63
C LYS A 2 3.39 10.36 16.52
N ASN A 3 4.55 10.89 16.10
CA ASN A 3 4.59 11.70 14.90
C ASN A 3 4.69 10.76 13.69
N PHE A 4 3.57 10.51 13.04
CA PHE A 4 3.51 9.54 11.97
C PHE A 4 4.44 9.88 10.80
N LYS A 5 4.72 11.16 10.57
CA LYS A 5 5.60 11.59 9.47
C LYS A 5 7.02 11.09 9.63
N LYS A 6 7.43 10.76 10.86
CA LYS A 6 8.76 10.22 11.15
C LYS A 6 8.81 8.69 11.08
N LEU A 7 7.66 8.02 10.96
CA LEU A 7 7.64 6.57 10.84
C LEU A 7 8.09 6.15 9.44
N ILE A 8 9.11 5.32 9.38
CA ILE A 8 9.64 4.84 8.09
C ILE A 8 8.57 4.11 7.30
N VAL A 9 7.74 3.30 7.97
CA VAL A 9 6.68 2.57 7.28
C VAL A 9 5.67 3.52 6.63
N TRP A 10 5.38 4.65 7.27
CA TRP A 10 4.51 5.66 6.66
C TRP A 10 5.17 6.26 5.42
N GLN A 11 6.46 6.61 5.52
CA GLN A 11 7.20 7.20 4.41
C GLN A 11 7.25 6.25 3.21
N ARG A 12 7.52 4.97 3.46
CA ARG A 12 7.56 3.97 2.39
C ARG A 12 6.18 3.72 1.79
N SER A 13 5.14 3.76 2.62
CA SER A 13 3.78 3.60 2.09
C SER A 13 3.35 4.79 1.24
N MET A 14 3.85 5.99 1.52
CA MET A 14 3.60 7.16 0.67
C MET A 14 4.27 6.98 -0.70
N GLU A 15 5.47 6.42 -0.73
CA GLU A 15 6.14 6.11 -2.00
C GLU A 15 5.37 5.02 -2.76
N LEU A 16 4.81 4.06 -2.04
CA LEU A 16 3.97 3.02 -2.65
C LEU A 16 2.73 3.63 -3.32
N VAL A 17 2.12 4.65 -2.70
CA VAL A 17 0.99 5.37 -3.32
C VAL A 17 1.44 5.98 -4.65
N SER A 18 2.59 6.66 -4.66
CA SER A 18 3.12 7.28 -5.87
C SER A 18 3.39 6.25 -6.97
N GLU A 19 3.98 5.11 -6.60
CA GLU A 19 4.25 4.04 -7.57
C GLU A 19 2.96 3.40 -8.07
N THR A 20 1.93 3.33 -7.24
CA THR A 20 0.62 2.85 -7.68
C THR A 20 0.02 3.79 -8.73
N HIS A 21 0.14 5.11 -8.53
CA HIS A 21 -0.28 6.08 -9.54
C HIS A 21 0.48 5.90 -10.86
N ASN A 22 1.79 5.64 -10.76
CA ASN A 22 2.60 5.41 -11.96
C ASN A 22 2.14 4.16 -12.72
N VAL A 23 1.83 3.08 -12.01
CA VAL A 23 1.31 1.84 -12.62
C VAL A 23 -0.01 2.12 -13.33
N VAL A 24 -0.94 2.76 -12.62
CA VAL A 24 -2.28 3.04 -13.16
C VAL A 24 -2.19 3.91 -14.42
N ALA A 25 -1.28 4.88 -14.43
CA ALA A 25 -1.10 5.77 -15.58
C ALA A 25 -0.65 5.01 -16.85
N LYS A 26 -0.03 3.85 -16.68
CA LYS A 26 0.46 3.04 -17.80
C LYS A 26 -0.54 2.00 -18.28
N LEU A 27 -1.67 1.84 -17.59
CA LEU A 27 -2.68 0.86 -18.00
C LEU A 27 -3.37 1.29 -19.29
N PRO A 28 -3.71 0.33 -20.17
CA PRO A 28 -4.58 0.63 -21.30
C PRO A 28 -5.90 1.21 -20.79
N LYS A 29 -6.55 2.03 -21.62
CA LYS A 29 -7.73 2.79 -21.21
C LYS A 29 -8.83 1.94 -20.57
N VAL A 30 -9.12 0.78 -21.16
CA VAL A 30 -10.18 -0.11 -20.64
C VAL A 30 -9.82 -0.64 -19.27
N GLU A 31 -8.60 -1.12 -19.10
CA GLU A 31 -8.13 -1.67 -17.83
C GLU A 31 -7.98 -0.59 -16.78
N ARG A 32 -7.58 0.63 -17.19
CA ARG A 32 -7.50 1.77 -16.27
C ARG A 32 -8.86 2.05 -15.65
N PHE A 33 -9.90 1.99 -16.45
CA PHE A 33 -11.25 2.18 -15.97
C PHE A 33 -11.63 1.12 -14.91
N THR A 34 -11.20 -0.11 -15.12
CA THR A 34 -11.51 -1.22 -14.21
C THR A 34 -10.70 -1.16 -12.91
N TYR A 35 -9.40 -0.87 -13.00
CA TYR A 35 -8.46 -1.04 -11.88
C TYR A 35 -8.17 0.24 -11.10
N ARG A 36 -8.24 1.40 -11.74
CA ARG A 36 -7.74 2.65 -11.19
C ARG A 36 -8.27 2.96 -9.80
N ASP A 37 -9.57 3.04 -9.65
CA ASP A 37 -10.17 3.45 -8.37
C ASP A 37 -9.87 2.45 -7.26
N GLN A 38 -9.92 1.17 -7.58
CA GLN A 38 -9.66 0.12 -6.60
C GLN A 38 -8.20 0.12 -6.14
N MET A 39 -7.27 0.23 -7.07
CA MET A 39 -5.84 0.20 -6.74
C MET A 39 -5.42 1.46 -5.99
N VAL A 40 -5.86 2.62 -6.44
CA VAL A 40 -5.53 3.88 -5.78
C VAL A 40 -6.12 3.90 -4.38
N ARG A 41 -7.37 3.47 -4.21
CA ARG A 41 -8.01 3.39 -2.90
C ARG A 41 -7.25 2.47 -1.95
N ALA A 42 -6.88 1.27 -2.41
CA ALA A 42 -6.12 0.33 -1.60
C ALA A 42 -4.78 0.95 -1.17
N SER A 43 -4.07 1.59 -2.10
CA SER A 43 -2.78 2.21 -1.79
C SER A 43 -2.92 3.35 -0.78
N ILE A 44 -3.90 4.23 -0.94
CA ILE A 44 -4.14 5.36 -0.04
C ILE A 44 -4.49 4.88 1.36
N SER A 45 -5.24 3.78 1.47
CA SER A 45 -5.64 3.22 2.75
C SER A 45 -4.44 2.84 3.62
N ILE A 46 -3.31 2.48 3.02
CA ILE A 46 -2.13 2.05 3.77
C ILE A 46 -1.57 3.19 4.63
N PRO A 47 -1.08 4.30 4.06
CA PRO A 47 -0.54 5.39 4.89
C PRO A 47 -1.63 6.07 5.73
N SER A 48 -2.87 6.11 5.25
CA SER A 48 -3.96 6.76 5.98
C SER A 48 -4.22 6.06 7.31
N ASN A 49 -4.23 4.73 7.32
CA ASN A 49 -4.47 3.96 8.54
C ASN A 49 -3.25 3.97 9.47
N ILE A 50 -2.03 4.03 8.94
CA ILE A 50 -0.84 4.21 9.78
C ILE A 50 -0.93 5.54 10.52
N ALA A 51 -1.26 6.62 9.81
CA ALA A 51 -1.40 7.93 10.40
C ALA A 51 -2.53 7.97 11.44
N GLU A 52 -3.69 7.41 11.08
CA GLU A 52 -4.84 7.37 11.98
C GLU A 52 -4.51 6.59 13.26
N GLY A 53 -3.85 5.44 13.11
CA GLY A 53 -3.44 4.63 14.26
C GLY A 53 -2.45 5.37 15.16
N SER A 54 -1.57 6.17 14.56
CA SER A 54 -0.59 6.96 15.31
C SER A 54 -1.24 8.02 16.21
N SER A 55 -2.45 8.45 15.84
CA SER A 55 -3.18 9.45 16.63
C SER A 55 -3.85 8.85 17.86
N ARG A 56 -3.92 7.53 17.96
CA ARG A 56 -4.63 6.86 19.06
C ARG A 56 -3.77 6.78 20.30
N ASP A 57 -4.43 6.79 21.46
CA ASP A 57 -3.74 6.79 22.74
C ASP A 57 -3.26 5.39 23.15
N SER A 58 -3.97 4.34 22.74
CA SER A 58 -3.63 2.99 23.16
C SER A 58 -2.85 2.25 22.10
N ARG A 59 -1.93 1.39 22.57
CA ARG A 59 -1.18 0.49 21.72
C ARG A 59 -2.13 -0.47 20.97
N LYS A 60 -3.18 -0.94 21.66
CA LYS A 60 -4.16 -1.84 21.06
C LYS A 60 -4.81 -1.22 19.84
N ASP A 61 -5.21 0.04 19.94
CA ASP A 61 -5.81 0.75 18.80
C ASP A 61 -4.81 0.98 17.68
N PHE A 62 -3.57 1.36 18.02
CA PHE A 62 -2.53 1.52 17.02
C PHE A 62 -2.34 0.22 16.22
N MET A 63 -2.23 -0.91 16.93
CA MET A 63 -2.07 -2.22 16.29
C MET A 63 -3.27 -2.55 15.39
N ARG A 64 -4.48 -2.19 15.81
CA ARG A 64 -5.69 -2.42 15.01
C ARG A 64 -5.60 -1.70 13.66
N PHE A 65 -5.18 -0.43 13.68
CA PHE A 65 -5.03 0.34 12.44
C PHE A 65 -3.90 -0.20 11.57
N LEU A 66 -2.81 -0.66 12.17
CA LEU A 66 -1.74 -1.28 11.39
C LEU A 66 -2.21 -2.56 10.69
N ARG A 67 -3.11 -3.33 11.32
CA ARG A 67 -3.69 -4.52 10.68
C ARG A 67 -4.58 -4.16 9.51
N ILE A 68 -5.30 -3.04 9.60
CA ILE A 68 -6.10 -2.55 8.46
C ILE A 68 -5.16 -2.19 7.31
N SER A 69 -4.06 -1.48 7.60
CA SER A 69 -3.05 -1.16 6.58
C SER A 69 -2.50 -2.42 5.94
N LEU A 70 -2.21 -3.45 6.73
CA LEU A 70 -1.70 -4.72 6.22
C LEU A 70 -2.71 -5.38 5.28
N GLY A 71 -4.00 -5.35 5.62
CA GLY A 71 -5.04 -5.88 4.76
C GLY A 71 -5.13 -5.14 3.43
N SER A 72 -5.04 -3.81 3.47
CA SER A 72 -5.03 -2.99 2.26
C SER A 72 -3.82 -3.30 1.38
N ARG A 73 -2.68 -3.57 2.01
CA ARG A 73 -1.48 -3.97 1.30
C ARG A 73 -1.67 -5.30 0.57
N PHE A 74 -2.32 -6.28 1.22
CA PHE A 74 -2.64 -7.55 0.58
C PHE A 74 -3.59 -7.36 -0.61
N GLU A 75 -4.54 -6.46 -0.48
CA GLU A 75 -5.46 -6.13 -1.57
C GLU A 75 -4.68 -5.56 -2.76
N LEU A 76 -3.78 -4.61 -2.51
CA LEU A 76 -2.96 -4.03 -3.56
C LEU A 76 -2.05 -5.06 -4.20
N GLU A 77 -1.43 -5.93 -3.42
CA GLU A 77 -0.59 -7.01 -3.94
C GLU A 77 -1.39 -7.90 -4.90
N THR A 78 -2.61 -8.25 -4.51
CA THR A 78 -3.49 -9.07 -5.34
C THR A 78 -3.76 -8.39 -6.69
N GLN A 79 -4.03 -7.08 -6.65
CA GLN A 79 -4.29 -6.31 -7.88
C GLN A 79 -3.05 -6.25 -8.78
N LEU A 80 -1.87 -6.03 -8.19
CA LEU A 80 -0.61 -6.03 -8.96
C LEU A 80 -0.36 -7.40 -9.61
N LEU A 81 -0.61 -8.48 -8.87
CA LEU A 81 -0.47 -9.83 -9.39
C LEU A 81 -1.46 -10.13 -10.52
N MET A 82 -2.68 -9.59 -10.43
CA MET A 82 -3.67 -9.71 -11.52
C MET A 82 -3.16 -9.06 -12.80
N LEU A 83 -2.55 -7.87 -12.68
CA LEU A 83 -2.00 -7.18 -13.85
C LEU A 83 -0.88 -7.99 -14.49
N GLU A 84 -0.03 -8.60 -13.66
CA GLU A 84 1.07 -9.42 -14.14
C GLU A 84 0.57 -10.72 -14.78
N GLN A 85 -0.30 -11.43 -14.07
CA GLN A 85 -0.84 -12.72 -14.52
C GLN A 85 -1.55 -12.60 -15.86
N ASN A 86 -2.30 -11.52 -16.05
CA ASN A 86 -3.09 -11.30 -17.27
C ASN A 86 -2.33 -10.51 -18.33
N LYS A 87 -1.06 -10.21 -18.09
CA LYS A 87 -0.17 -9.50 -19.02
C LYS A 87 -0.77 -8.19 -19.51
N ILE A 88 -1.42 -7.47 -18.60
CA ILE A 88 -2.08 -6.20 -18.92
C ILE A 88 -1.04 -5.11 -19.20
N ILE A 89 0.07 -5.11 -18.45
CA ILE A 89 1.23 -4.26 -18.71
C ILE A 89 2.49 -5.10 -18.55
N GLU A 90 3.61 -4.58 -19.06
CA GLU A 90 4.89 -5.27 -18.92
C GLU A 90 5.33 -5.31 -17.47
N ALA A 91 5.89 -6.46 -17.06
CA ALA A 91 6.30 -6.70 -15.67
C ALA A 91 7.28 -5.63 -15.15
N LYS A 92 8.11 -5.07 -16.02
CA LYS A 92 9.09 -4.05 -15.61
C LYS A 92 8.44 -2.81 -15.01
N PHE A 93 7.20 -2.50 -15.39
CA PHE A 93 6.48 -1.35 -14.85
C PHE A 93 5.86 -1.62 -13.49
N LEU A 94 5.85 -2.88 -13.03
CA LEU A 94 5.30 -3.28 -11.74
C LEU A 94 6.39 -3.40 -10.65
N THR A 95 7.65 -3.45 -11.05
CA THR A 95 8.75 -3.79 -10.16
C THR A 95 8.85 -2.88 -8.94
N ALA A 96 8.76 -1.56 -9.15
CA ALA A 96 8.89 -0.60 -8.04
C ALA A 96 7.73 -0.73 -7.06
N ALA A 97 6.49 -0.83 -7.57
CA ALA A 97 5.32 -0.96 -6.70
C ALA A 97 5.38 -2.26 -5.88
N ILE A 98 5.76 -3.37 -6.51
CA ILE A 98 5.91 -4.65 -5.82
C ILE A 98 6.97 -4.56 -4.72
N SER A 99 8.11 -3.92 -5.03
CA SER A 99 9.21 -3.78 -4.09
C SER A 99 8.81 -2.96 -2.86
N PHE A 100 8.15 -1.81 -3.04
CA PHE A 100 7.69 -1.00 -1.92
C PHE A 100 6.60 -1.72 -1.13
N ASN A 101 5.73 -2.45 -1.81
CA ASN A 101 4.68 -3.21 -1.14
C ASN A 101 5.28 -4.29 -0.22
N ASP A 102 6.30 -5.00 -0.69
CA ASP A 102 7.00 -6.00 0.12
C ASP A 102 7.73 -5.37 1.31
N GLU A 103 8.36 -4.22 1.10
CA GLU A 103 9.05 -3.50 2.17
C GLU A 103 8.06 -3.06 3.25
N VAL A 104 6.92 -2.51 2.85
CA VAL A 104 5.88 -2.10 3.79
C VAL A 104 5.36 -3.30 4.59
N GLN A 105 5.19 -4.45 3.94
CA GLN A 105 4.76 -5.68 4.61
C GLN A 105 5.71 -6.04 5.74
N LYS A 106 7.01 -6.07 5.44
CA LYS A 106 8.03 -6.44 6.44
C LYS A 106 8.01 -5.48 7.62
N MET A 107 7.88 -4.19 7.35
CA MET A 107 7.85 -3.17 8.40
C MET A 107 6.60 -3.29 9.27
N LEU A 108 5.42 -3.52 8.66
CA LEU A 108 4.18 -3.70 9.41
C LEU A 108 4.25 -4.94 10.29
N HIS A 109 4.76 -6.06 9.78
CA HIS A 109 4.93 -7.27 10.56
C HIS A 109 5.85 -7.04 11.76
N THR A 110 6.96 -6.33 11.56
CA THR A 110 7.88 -6.02 12.65
C THR A 110 7.19 -5.21 13.73
N LEU A 111 6.41 -4.20 13.36
CA LEU A 111 5.68 -3.39 14.35
C LEU A 111 4.60 -4.19 15.07
N LEU A 112 3.91 -5.07 14.35
CA LEU A 112 2.82 -5.86 14.92
C LEU A 112 3.33 -6.92 15.91
N LYS A 113 4.59 -7.36 15.78
CA LYS A 113 5.19 -8.34 16.71
C LYS A 113 5.60 -7.72 18.04
N LYS A 114 5.78 -6.43 18.11
CA LYS A 114 6.15 -5.75 19.35
C LYS A 114 4.92 -5.59 20.24
#